data_94f61afc6eccc39e929b520893c56dc5
#
_entry.id   94f61afc6eccc39e929b520893c56dc5
#
_cell.length_a   1.000
_cell.length_b   1.000
_cell.length_c   1.000
_cell.angle_alpha   90.00
_cell.angle_beta   90.00
_cell.angle_gamma   90.00
#
_symmetry.space_group_name_H-M   'P 1'
#
loop_
_entity.id
_entity.type
_entity.pdbx_description
1 polymer ?
#
loop_
_entity_poly.entity_id
_entity_poly.type
_entity_poly.pdbx_seq_one_letter_code
_entity_poly.pdbx_strand_id
1 'polypeptide(L)'
;TRHLRDRLEKELEKNVALRVEPIAGTEQFAVAGRGLLHLSVLIETMRREGFEISVGKPKVILRKEGDTVYEPFETLVVEVPHDKLGPVMELTGSRRGQLKHMGNRGEFAHTTFSIPARGLIGLRTRVLNATQGTAIMHHRFEKWGAMEGDVAGRANGVLVSMVPGKAVAFGLDGLQERADLFIEPGDEVYEGMICGENARSEDMTVNPTKEKKLTNMRASGSDRNILLKPPRRMSLEEALEYIEDDELVEVTPAVIRLRKILLSEHERRKVARAKG
;
A
#
# COMPACT_ATOMS: atom_id res chain seq x y z
N THR A 1 -16.26 -16.85 7.83
CA THR A 1 -16.29 -15.89 8.95
C THR A 1 -16.05 -16.58 10.31
N ARG A 2 -16.76 -17.68 10.64
CA ARG A 2 -16.59 -18.40 11.90
C ARG A 2 -15.16 -18.90 12.12
N HIS A 3 -14.57 -19.58 11.13
CA HIS A 3 -13.18 -20.05 11.19
C HIS A 3 -12.17 -18.90 11.41
N LEU A 4 -12.43 -17.73 10.79
CA LEU A 4 -11.59 -16.56 10.99
C LEU A 4 -11.65 -16.06 12.43
N ARG A 5 -12.86 -16.00 13.03
CA ARG A 5 -13.05 -15.63 14.43
C ARG A 5 -12.30 -16.58 15.35
N ASP A 6 -12.56 -17.89 15.23
CA ASP A 6 -11.93 -18.93 16.06
C ASP A 6 -10.39 -18.88 15.98
N ARG A 7 -9.86 -18.56 14.78
CA ARG A 7 -8.41 -18.40 14.57
C ARG A 7 -7.85 -17.15 15.25
N LEU A 8 -8.55 -16.03 15.16
CA LEU A 8 -8.16 -14.78 15.81
C LEU A 8 -8.25 -14.89 17.34
N GLU A 9 -9.27 -15.56 17.88
CA GLU A 9 -9.41 -15.83 19.31
C GLU A 9 -8.24 -16.67 19.83
N LYS A 10 -7.83 -17.73 19.13
CA LYS A 10 -6.64 -18.53 19.48
C LYS A 10 -5.35 -17.72 19.46
N GLU A 11 -5.26 -16.72 18.59
CA GLU A 11 -4.09 -15.84 18.54
C GLU A 11 -4.02 -14.94 19.79
N LEU A 12 -5.17 -14.45 20.28
CA LEU A 12 -5.25 -13.64 21.48
C LEU A 12 -4.75 -14.36 22.73
N GLU A 13 -4.91 -15.69 22.81
CA GLU A 13 -4.40 -16.50 23.93
C GLU A 13 -2.87 -16.45 24.04
N LYS A 14 -2.17 -16.28 22.90
CA LYS A 14 -0.71 -16.35 22.81
C LYS A 14 -0.07 -14.96 22.65
N ASN A 15 -0.84 -13.96 22.26
CA ASN A 15 -0.32 -12.66 21.83
C ASN A 15 -0.99 -11.51 22.61
N VAL A 16 -0.45 -11.18 23.78
CA VAL A 16 -0.95 -10.13 24.67
C VAL A 16 -1.00 -8.74 24.03
N ALA A 17 -0.20 -8.51 22.97
CA ALA A 17 -0.15 -7.22 22.28
C ALA A 17 -1.19 -7.06 21.16
N LEU A 18 -1.97 -8.12 20.89
CA LEU A 18 -3.01 -8.11 19.88
C LEU A 18 -4.35 -7.76 20.52
N ARG A 19 -5.17 -6.98 19.82
CA ARG A 19 -6.58 -6.75 20.11
C ARG A 19 -7.40 -7.09 18.88
N VAL A 20 -8.52 -7.76 19.07
CA VAL A 20 -9.45 -8.15 18.02
C VAL A 20 -10.86 -7.77 18.46
N GLU A 21 -11.52 -6.93 17.69
CA GLU A 21 -12.87 -6.47 17.96
C GLU A 21 -13.75 -6.70 16.72
N PRO A 22 -14.91 -7.36 16.86
CA PRO A 22 -15.86 -7.47 15.74
C PRO A 22 -16.47 -6.10 15.45
N ILE A 23 -16.57 -5.75 14.17
CA ILE A 23 -17.23 -4.52 13.74
C ILE A 23 -18.73 -4.77 13.64
N ALA A 24 -19.51 -4.07 14.48
CA ALA A 24 -20.95 -4.25 14.56
C ALA A 24 -21.64 -4.09 13.18
N GLY A 25 -22.55 -5.03 12.87
CA GLY A 25 -23.31 -5.03 11.60
C GLY A 25 -22.52 -5.52 10.37
N THR A 26 -21.30 -6.02 10.56
CA THR A 26 -20.47 -6.55 9.48
C THR A 26 -19.87 -7.92 9.85
N GLU A 27 -19.26 -8.58 8.89
CA GLU A 27 -18.44 -9.79 9.10
C GLU A 27 -16.94 -9.46 9.26
N GLN A 28 -16.62 -8.21 9.55
CA GLN A 28 -15.25 -7.70 9.64
C GLN A 28 -14.77 -7.64 11.09
N PHE A 29 -13.46 -7.70 11.26
CA PHE A 29 -12.76 -7.56 12.53
C PHE A 29 -11.79 -6.38 12.47
N ALA A 30 -11.81 -5.53 13.48
CA ALA A 30 -10.75 -4.58 13.74
C ALA A 30 -9.64 -5.30 14.50
N VAL A 31 -8.46 -5.39 13.89
CA VAL A 31 -7.29 -6.07 14.45
C VAL A 31 -6.22 -5.03 14.72
N ALA A 32 -5.84 -4.86 15.99
CA ALA A 32 -4.82 -3.90 16.40
C ALA A 32 -3.61 -4.61 17.01
N GLY A 33 -2.41 -4.15 16.66
CA GLY A 33 -1.14 -4.70 17.12
C GLY A 33 -0.10 -3.62 17.37
N ARG A 34 1.13 -4.03 17.69
CA ARG A 34 2.25 -3.10 17.99
C ARG A 34 2.68 -2.27 16.80
N GLY A 35 2.41 -2.73 15.57
CA GLY A 35 2.78 -2.05 14.33
C GLY A 35 2.52 -2.93 13.12
N LEU A 36 2.84 -2.39 11.94
CA LEU A 36 2.54 -3.02 10.66
C LEU A 36 3.22 -4.40 10.52
N LEU A 37 4.49 -4.52 10.86
CA LEU A 37 5.21 -5.79 10.79
C LEU A 37 4.55 -6.89 11.64
N HIS A 38 4.10 -6.54 12.85
CA HIS A 38 3.41 -7.48 13.73
C HIS A 38 2.10 -8.01 13.10
N LEU A 39 1.32 -7.11 12.49
CA LEU A 39 0.10 -7.46 11.78
C LEU A 39 0.38 -8.24 10.49
N SER A 40 1.43 -7.88 9.74
CA SER A 40 1.84 -8.59 8.53
C SER A 40 2.27 -10.03 8.82
N VAL A 41 2.98 -10.27 9.92
CA VAL A 41 3.35 -11.63 10.35
C VAL A 41 2.11 -12.47 10.68
N LEU A 42 1.14 -11.89 11.38
CA LEU A 42 -0.13 -12.58 11.65
C LEU A 42 -0.86 -12.96 10.36
N ILE A 43 -1.03 -11.99 9.46
CA ILE A 43 -1.73 -12.19 8.18
C ILE A 43 -1.00 -13.22 7.32
N GLU A 44 0.34 -13.17 7.24
CA GLU A 44 1.14 -14.14 6.48
C GLU A 44 1.06 -15.54 7.09
N THR A 45 1.02 -15.67 8.42
CA THR A 45 0.80 -16.95 9.09
C THR A 45 -0.56 -17.53 8.74
N MET A 46 -1.61 -16.72 8.78
CA MET A 46 -2.96 -17.14 8.39
C MET A 46 -3.03 -17.51 6.90
N ARG A 47 -2.34 -16.78 6.04
CA ARG A 47 -2.22 -17.11 4.61
C ARG A 47 -1.64 -18.51 4.41
N ARG A 48 -0.57 -18.84 5.12
CA ARG A 48 0.06 -20.19 5.09
C ARG A 48 -0.81 -21.29 5.68
N GLU A 49 -1.70 -20.94 6.59
CA GLU A 49 -2.72 -21.84 7.13
C GLU A 49 -3.91 -22.05 6.17
N GLY A 50 -3.92 -21.38 5.01
CA GLY A 50 -4.94 -21.54 3.97
C GLY A 50 -6.10 -20.55 4.05
N PHE A 51 -5.99 -19.49 4.86
CA PHE A 51 -7.02 -18.46 4.92
C PHE A 51 -6.98 -17.54 3.70
N GLU A 52 -8.17 -17.18 3.22
CA GLU A 52 -8.39 -16.13 2.23
C GLU A 52 -9.08 -14.95 2.90
N ILE A 53 -8.40 -13.81 2.92
CA ILE A 53 -8.84 -12.62 3.65
C ILE A 53 -8.60 -11.34 2.83
N SER A 54 -9.45 -10.35 3.05
CA SER A 54 -9.25 -8.99 2.53
C SER A 54 -8.90 -8.06 3.67
N VAL A 55 -7.82 -7.31 3.51
CA VAL A 55 -7.27 -6.42 4.55
C VAL A 55 -7.32 -4.98 4.07
N GLY A 56 -7.90 -4.09 4.89
CA GLY A 56 -7.93 -2.66 4.61
C GLY A 56 -6.64 -1.94 5.00
N LYS A 57 -6.54 -0.67 4.61
CA LYS A 57 -5.40 0.20 4.94
C LYS A 57 -5.17 0.24 6.46
N PRO A 58 -3.95 -0.01 6.91
CA PRO A 58 -3.59 0.12 8.32
C PRO A 58 -3.80 1.55 8.83
N LYS A 59 -4.41 1.67 10.00
CA LYS A 59 -4.68 2.96 10.65
C LYS A 59 -4.04 3.02 12.02
N VAL A 60 -3.54 4.18 12.37
CA VAL A 60 -3.00 4.44 13.70
C VAL A 60 -4.15 4.61 14.68
N ILE A 61 -4.01 4.06 15.89
CA ILE A 61 -5.01 4.23 16.94
C ILE A 61 -4.95 5.67 17.46
N LEU A 62 -6.09 6.34 17.43
CA LEU A 62 -6.26 7.71 17.90
C LEU A 62 -6.92 7.70 19.29
N ARG A 63 -6.69 8.77 20.06
CA ARG A 63 -7.36 9.03 21.32
C ARG A 63 -8.18 10.31 21.20
N LYS A 64 -9.42 10.28 21.69
CA LYS A 64 -10.26 11.47 21.74
C LYS A 64 -10.41 11.91 23.19
N GLU A 65 -10.05 13.16 23.48
CA GLU A 65 -10.19 13.78 24.80
C GLU A 65 -10.95 15.10 24.61
N GLY A 66 -12.23 15.11 25.03
CA GLY A 66 -13.15 16.19 24.71
C GLY A 66 -13.33 16.36 23.19
N ASP A 67 -13.09 17.55 22.67
CA ASP A 67 -13.18 17.85 21.24
C ASP A 67 -11.85 17.66 20.48
N THR A 68 -10.77 17.34 21.20
CA THR A 68 -9.44 17.21 20.60
C THR A 68 -9.13 15.73 20.33
N VAL A 69 -8.65 15.46 19.12
CA VAL A 69 -8.14 14.15 18.72
C VAL A 69 -6.63 14.15 18.88
N TYR A 70 -6.11 13.16 19.60
CA TYR A 70 -4.68 12.94 19.80
C TYR A 70 -4.18 11.75 18.99
N GLU A 71 -2.98 11.89 18.47
CA GLU A 71 -2.26 10.84 17.76
C GLU A 71 -0.90 10.57 18.43
N PRO A 72 -0.36 9.34 18.30
CA PRO A 72 0.97 9.04 18.81
C PRO A 72 2.03 9.69 17.91
N PHE A 73 3.00 10.35 18.53
CA PHE A 73 4.23 10.84 17.91
C PHE A 73 5.37 9.90 18.24
N GLU A 74 6.27 9.75 17.29
CA GLU A 74 7.46 8.93 17.42
C GLU A 74 8.73 9.73 17.15
N THR A 75 9.78 9.43 17.89
CA THR A 75 11.13 9.88 17.58
C THR A 75 11.67 8.96 16.49
N LEU A 76 11.84 9.51 15.30
CA LEU A 76 12.46 8.82 14.15
C LEU A 76 13.93 9.23 14.05
N VAL A 77 14.83 8.27 13.99
CA VAL A 77 16.25 8.47 13.72
C VAL A 77 16.59 7.89 12.37
N VAL A 78 17.27 8.70 11.54
CA VAL A 78 17.75 8.27 10.21
C VAL A 78 19.22 8.58 10.09
N GLU A 79 20.00 7.56 9.76
CA GLU A 79 21.41 7.67 9.37
C GLU A 79 21.52 7.44 7.87
N VAL A 80 22.16 8.36 7.15
CA VAL A 80 22.21 8.33 5.69
C VAL A 80 23.47 9.02 5.18
N PRO A 81 24.10 8.60 4.05
CA PRO A 81 25.19 9.33 3.43
C PRO A 81 24.78 10.77 3.12
N HIS A 82 25.72 11.73 3.25
CA HIS A 82 25.43 13.15 3.10
C HIS A 82 24.79 13.52 1.75
N ASP A 83 25.17 12.85 0.67
CA ASP A 83 24.64 13.07 -0.68
C ASP A 83 23.16 12.63 -0.82
N LYS A 84 22.65 11.81 0.11
CA LYS A 84 21.26 11.31 0.15
C LYS A 84 20.38 11.99 1.19
N LEU A 85 20.92 12.96 1.92
CA LEU A 85 20.18 13.65 2.99
C LEU A 85 18.96 14.43 2.45
N GLY A 86 19.10 15.10 1.32
CA GLY A 86 18.03 15.91 0.71
C GLY A 86 16.71 15.16 0.55
N PRO A 87 16.69 14.01 -0.17
CA PRO A 87 15.50 13.17 -0.29
C PRO A 87 14.89 12.71 1.03
N VAL A 88 15.73 12.42 2.06
CA VAL A 88 15.23 12.03 3.40
C VAL A 88 14.50 13.19 4.07
N MET A 89 15.07 14.40 4.00
CA MET A 89 14.45 15.62 4.55
C MET A 89 13.10 15.92 3.89
N GLU A 90 13.02 15.83 2.57
CA GLU A 90 11.80 16.04 1.80
C GLU A 90 10.72 15.02 2.14
N LEU A 91 11.05 13.72 2.08
CA LEU A 91 10.12 12.63 2.40
C LEU A 91 9.60 12.69 3.84
N THR A 92 10.47 13.00 4.79
CA THR A 92 10.08 13.12 6.20
C THR A 92 9.25 14.36 6.45
N GLY A 93 9.64 15.50 5.86
CA GLY A 93 8.93 16.77 5.97
C GLY A 93 7.52 16.73 5.37
N SER A 94 7.35 16.13 4.18
CA SER A 94 6.03 15.94 3.54
C SER A 94 5.07 15.08 4.38
N ARG A 95 5.60 14.30 5.32
CA ARG A 95 4.87 13.46 6.26
C ARG A 95 4.79 14.03 7.68
N ARG A 96 4.98 15.36 7.81
CA ARG A 96 4.90 16.12 9.05
C ARG A 96 6.00 15.79 10.08
N GLY A 97 7.10 15.20 9.62
CA GLY A 97 8.27 15.03 10.46
C GLY A 97 8.96 16.38 10.73
N GLN A 98 9.15 16.70 11.99
CA GLN A 98 9.85 17.90 12.45
C GLN A 98 11.27 17.54 12.84
N LEU A 99 12.26 18.12 12.18
CA LEU A 99 13.67 17.94 12.55
C LEU A 99 13.92 18.48 13.97
N LYS A 100 14.44 17.63 14.84
CA LYS A 100 14.82 17.99 16.22
C LYS A 100 16.32 18.14 16.37
N HIS A 101 17.07 17.26 15.73
CA HIS A 101 18.52 17.28 15.79
C HIS A 101 19.13 16.78 14.48
N MET A 102 20.26 17.37 14.11
CA MET A 102 21.07 16.91 12.99
C MET A 102 22.55 16.99 13.40
N GLY A 103 23.28 15.93 13.16
CA GLY A 103 24.71 15.82 13.41
C GLY A 103 25.38 14.97 12.35
N ASN A 104 26.71 14.91 12.41
CA ASN A 104 27.51 14.12 11.49
C ASN A 104 28.21 12.99 12.25
N ARG A 105 28.25 11.81 11.65
CA ARG A 105 29.03 10.65 12.09
C ARG A 105 29.88 10.17 10.94
N GLY A 106 31.10 10.71 10.80
CA GLY A 106 31.94 10.44 9.66
C GLY A 106 31.29 10.88 8.34
N GLU A 107 31.11 9.95 7.43
CA GLU A 107 30.49 10.20 6.11
C GLU A 107 28.94 10.17 6.13
N PHE A 108 28.34 9.92 7.29
CA PHE A 108 26.90 9.83 7.45
C PHE A 108 26.34 11.03 8.20
N ALA A 109 25.22 11.56 7.69
CA ALA A 109 24.36 12.47 8.42
C ALA A 109 23.47 11.65 9.37
N HIS A 110 23.41 12.08 10.63
CA HIS A 110 22.55 11.50 11.66
C HIS A 110 21.46 12.52 12.00
N THR A 111 20.21 12.18 11.69
CA THR A 111 19.06 13.06 11.86
C THR A 111 18.04 12.47 12.82
N THR A 112 17.44 13.31 13.64
CA THR A 112 16.37 12.92 14.56
C THR A 112 15.16 13.79 14.32
N PHE A 113 14.01 13.16 14.09
CA PHE A 113 12.73 13.83 13.86
C PHE A 113 11.71 13.43 14.93
N SER A 114 10.79 14.34 15.22
CA SER A 114 9.50 14.01 15.84
C SER A 114 8.46 13.92 14.73
N ILE A 115 7.81 12.78 14.57
CA ILE A 115 6.89 12.50 13.46
C ILE A 115 5.63 11.81 13.98
N PRO A 116 4.41 12.17 13.49
CA PRO A 116 3.22 11.41 13.84
C PRO A 116 3.32 9.98 13.28
N ALA A 117 2.90 8.99 14.06
CA ALA A 117 3.03 7.58 13.68
C ALA A 117 2.36 7.25 12.34
N ARG A 118 1.28 7.95 11.96
CA ARG A 118 0.66 7.82 10.63
C ARG A 118 1.59 8.27 9.49
N GLY A 119 2.54 9.16 9.76
CA GLY A 119 3.57 9.58 8.81
C GLY A 119 4.64 8.52 8.56
N LEU A 120 4.81 7.56 9.47
CA LEU A 120 5.77 6.46 9.33
C LEU A 120 5.28 5.34 8.40
N ILE A 121 3.95 5.20 8.22
CA ILE A 121 3.39 4.15 7.35
C ILE A 121 3.89 4.37 5.91
N GLY A 122 4.65 3.41 5.38
CA GLY A 122 5.27 3.46 4.05
C GLY A 122 6.45 4.43 3.90
N LEU A 123 6.88 5.14 4.95
CA LEU A 123 8.05 6.02 4.89
C LEU A 123 9.34 5.22 4.72
N ARG A 124 9.47 4.09 5.41
CA ARG A 124 10.68 3.24 5.35
C ARG A 124 10.99 2.81 3.92
N THR A 125 10.01 2.25 3.24
CA THR A 125 10.15 1.79 1.86
C THR A 125 10.54 2.92 0.92
N ARG A 126 9.93 4.11 1.07
CA ARG A 126 10.25 5.29 0.26
C ARG A 126 11.67 5.81 0.52
N VAL A 127 12.08 5.90 1.78
CA VAL A 127 13.44 6.34 2.15
C VAL A 127 14.47 5.34 1.62
N LEU A 128 14.27 4.03 1.79
CA LEU A 128 15.19 3.02 1.27
C LEU A 128 15.31 3.10 -0.26
N ASN A 129 14.21 3.30 -0.99
CA ASN A 129 14.23 3.47 -2.44
C ASN A 129 15.00 4.75 -2.84
N ALA A 130 14.71 5.88 -2.20
CA ALA A 130 15.37 7.15 -2.50
C ALA A 130 16.87 7.16 -2.16
N THR A 131 17.27 6.36 -1.18
CA THR A 131 18.66 6.25 -0.72
C THR A 131 19.38 5.00 -1.25
N GLN A 132 18.77 4.25 -2.19
CA GLN A 132 19.31 3.02 -2.76
C GLN A 132 19.68 1.99 -1.68
N GLY A 133 18.86 1.89 -0.62
CA GLY A 133 19.03 0.94 0.48
C GLY A 133 20.10 1.34 1.52
N THR A 134 20.73 2.51 1.39
CA THR A 134 21.84 2.91 2.28
C THR A 134 21.38 3.53 3.61
N ALA A 135 20.11 3.95 3.72
CA ALA A 135 19.59 4.55 4.94
C ALA A 135 19.36 3.51 6.04
N ILE A 136 19.74 3.86 7.26
CA ILE A 136 19.40 3.12 8.48
C ILE A 136 18.34 3.91 9.22
N MET A 137 17.22 3.27 9.52
CA MET A 137 16.07 3.90 10.17
C MET A 137 15.63 3.10 11.40
N HIS A 138 15.38 3.82 12.48
CA HIS A 138 14.70 3.27 13.64
C HIS A 138 13.80 4.34 14.28
N HIS A 139 12.73 3.91 14.94
CA HIS A 139 11.79 4.81 15.58
C HIS A 139 11.30 4.23 16.89
N ARG A 140 10.85 5.11 17.77
CA ARG A 140 10.30 4.76 19.08
C ARG A 140 9.20 5.75 19.47
N PHE A 141 8.22 5.28 20.23
CA PHE A 141 7.20 6.15 20.79
C PHE A 141 7.81 7.32 21.58
N GLU A 142 7.32 8.52 21.35
CA GLU A 142 7.74 9.73 22.04
C GLU A 142 6.62 10.21 22.99
N LYS A 143 5.47 10.57 22.44
CA LYS A 143 4.35 11.16 23.19
C LYS A 143 3.04 11.05 22.42
N TRP A 144 1.95 11.38 23.09
CA TRP A 144 0.69 11.74 22.46
C TRP A 144 0.66 13.23 22.19
N GLY A 145 0.25 13.63 21.00
CA GLY A 145 0.12 15.03 20.59
C GLY A 145 -1.19 15.24 19.84
N ALA A 146 -1.69 16.48 19.81
CA ALA A 146 -2.86 16.82 19.03
C ALA A 146 -2.66 16.48 17.56
N MET A 147 -3.68 15.86 16.94
CA MET A 147 -3.66 15.55 15.51
C MET A 147 -3.84 16.84 14.71
N GLU A 148 -2.88 17.15 13.88
CA GLU A 148 -2.89 18.34 13.03
C GLU A 148 -2.82 17.95 11.56
N GLY A 149 -3.74 18.47 10.75
CA GLY A 149 -3.80 18.36 9.30
C GLY A 149 -3.62 16.92 8.77
N ASP A 150 -3.53 16.76 7.45
CA ASP A 150 -3.40 15.46 6.81
C ASP A 150 -1.95 15.08 6.51
N VAL A 151 -1.67 13.80 6.44
CA VAL A 151 -0.43 13.25 5.88
C VAL A 151 -0.69 12.88 4.43
N ALA A 152 0.18 13.33 3.55
CA ALA A 152 0.05 13.02 2.13
C ALA A 152 0.03 11.51 1.89
N GLY A 153 -1.00 11.04 1.20
CA GLY A 153 -1.14 9.67 0.74
C GLY A 153 -0.21 9.35 -0.43
N ARG A 154 -0.59 8.40 -1.24
CA ARG A 154 0.07 8.08 -2.50
C ARG A 154 -0.12 9.24 -3.48
N ALA A 155 0.96 9.68 -4.15
CA ALA A 155 0.90 10.77 -5.11
C ALA A 155 0.24 10.35 -6.44
N ASN A 156 0.42 9.09 -6.83
CA ASN A 156 -0.04 8.52 -8.08
C ASN A 156 -1.34 7.73 -7.88
N GLY A 157 -2.21 7.76 -8.90
CA GLY A 157 -3.38 6.90 -8.99
C GLY A 157 -3.02 5.46 -9.37
N VAL A 158 -4.03 4.63 -9.60
CA VAL A 158 -3.86 3.23 -9.98
C VAL A 158 -4.58 2.89 -11.28
N LEU A 159 -4.09 1.85 -11.96
CA LEU A 159 -4.80 1.22 -13.06
C LEU A 159 -5.79 0.20 -12.51
N VAL A 160 -7.08 0.38 -12.79
CA VAL A 160 -8.15 -0.50 -12.32
C VAL A 160 -8.74 -1.25 -13.49
N SER A 161 -8.75 -2.58 -13.42
CA SER A 161 -9.39 -3.40 -14.45
C SER A 161 -10.89 -3.16 -14.52
N MET A 162 -11.41 -3.03 -15.74
CA MET A 162 -12.83 -2.89 -16.02
C MET A 162 -13.53 -4.20 -16.42
N VAL A 163 -12.76 -5.26 -16.63
CA VAL A 163 -13.28 -6.54 -17.15
C VAL A 163 -12.63 -7.73 -16.42
N PRO A 164 -13.35 -8.85 -16.28
CA PRO A 164 -12.76 -10.11 -15.90
C PRO A 164 -12.07 -10.78 -17.10
N GLY A 165 -11.07 -11.63 -16.85
CA GLY A 165 -10.39 -12.42 -17.86
C GLY A 165 -8.92 -12.63 -17.57
N LYS A 166 -8.16 -13.06 -18.58
CA LYS A 166 -6.70 -13.17 -18.50
C LYS A 166 -6.01 -11.98 -19.14
N ALA A 167 -5.03 -11.42 -18.45
CA ALA A 167 -4.20 -10.37 -18.99
C ALA A 167 -3.43 -10.89 -20.20
N VAL A 168 -3.34 -10.10 -21.27
CA VAL A 168 -2.64 -10.46 -22.50
C VAL A 168 -1.52 -9.45 -22.80
N ALA A 169 -0.44 -9.93 -23.43
CA ALA A 169 0.73 -9.09 -23.72
C ALA A 169 0.36 -7.83 -24.49
N PHE A 170 -0.52 -7.91 -25.49
CA PHE A 170 -0.97 -6.75 -26.27
C PHE A 170 -1.70 -5.71 -25.42
N GLY A 171 -2.57 -6.15 -24.48
CA GLY A 171 -3.27 -5.26 -23.56
C GLY A 171 -2.31 -4.54 -22.61
N LEU A 172 -1.28 -5.25 -22.11
CA LEU A 172 -0.31 -4.73 -21.17
C LEU A 172 0.74 -3.80 -21.82
N ASP A 173 1.11 -4.05 -23.08
CA ASP A 173 2.09 -3.23 -23.82
C ASP A 173 1.68 -1.76 -23.89
N GLY A 174 0.43 -1.50 -24.23
CA GLY A 174 -0.09 -0.12 -24.24
C GLY A 174 -0.23 0.53 -22.86
N LEU A 175 -0.21 -0.27 -21.79
CA LEU A 175 -0.33 0.23 -20.41
C LEU A 175 1.04 0.52 -19.77
N GLN A 176 2.08 -0.27 -20.08
CA GLN A 176 3.42 -0.10 -19.49
C GLN A 176 4.12 1.22 -19.85
N GLU A 177 3.65 1.93 -20.89
CA GLU A 177 4.18 3.24 -21.27
C GLU A 177 3.78 4.35 -20.28
N ARG A 178 2.70 4.12 -19.51
CA ARG A 178 2.09 5.11 -18.62
C ARG A 178 1.87 4.59 -17.20
N ALA A 179 2.39 3.41 -16.88
CA ALA A 179 2.19 2.79 -15.58
C ALA A 179 3.27 1.75 -15.24
N ASP A 180 3.52 1.56 -13.97
CA ASP A 180 4.26 0.42 -13.46
C ASP A 180 3.28 -0.71 -13.16
N LEU A 181 3.36 -1.80 -13.95
CA LEU A 181 2.43 -2.91 -13.86
C LEU A 181 2.70 -3.83 -12.66
N PHE A 182 1.63 -4.38 -12.07
CA PHE A 182 1.68 -5.38 -10.98
C PHE A 182 1.35 -6.79 -11.46
N ILE A 183 0.89 -6.91 -12.71
CA ILE A 183 0.46 -8.15 -13.34
C ILE A 183 1.28 -8.44 -14.60
N GLU A 184 1.30 -9.71 -15.00
CA GLU A 184 1.95 -10.20 -16.23
C GLU A 184 0.97 -10.93 -17.13
N PRO A 185 1.33 -11.23 -18.40
CA PRO A 185 0.47 -11.99 -19.29
C PRO A 185 0.12 -13.36 -18.71
N GLY A 186 -1.16 -13.70 -18.76
CA GLY A 186 -1.70 -14.94 -18.19
C GLY A 186 -2.29 -14.80 -16.79
N ASP A 187 -2.00 -13.71 -16.07
CA ASP A 187 -2.62 -13.44 -14.78
C ASP A 187 -4.13 -13.23 -14.93
N GLU A 188 -4.91 -13.83 -14.04
CA GLU A 188 -6.35 -13.61 -13.98
C GLU A 188 -6.66 -12.27 -13.33
N VAL A 189 -7.49 -11.49 -14.01
CA VAL A 189 -7.97 -10.18 -13.55
C VAL A 189 -9.49 -10.17 -13.47
N TYR A 190 -10.02 -9.24 -12.68
CA TYR A 190 -11.47 -9.04 -12.54
C TYR A 190 -11.78 -7.54 -12.39
N GLU A 191 -13.03 -7.15 -12.57
CA GLU A 191 -13.47 -5.77 -12.44
C GLU A 191 -13.15 -5.24 -11.03
N GLY A 192 -12.48 -4.09 -10.95
CA GLY A 192 -12.06 -3.48 -9.70
C GLY A 192 -10.69 -3.93 -9.17
N MET A 193 -10.04 -4.92 -9.80
CA MET A 193 -8.67 -5.32 -9.47
C MET A 193 -7.68 -4.22 -9.89
N ILE A 194 -6.70 -3.93 -9.05
CA ILE A 194 -5.63 -2.97 -9.33
C ILE A 194 -4.50 -3.70 -10.06
N CYS A 195 -4.21 -3.22 -11.28
CA CYS A 195 -3.26 -3.86 -12.19
C CYS A 195 -1.91 -3.15 -12.28
N GLY A 196 -1.79 -1.95 -11.71
CA GLY A 196 -0.55 -1.16 -11.77
C GLY A 196 -0.70 0.20 -11.12
N GLU A 197 0.43 0.91 -10.97
CA GLU A 197 0.50 2.31 -10.53
C GLU A 197 0.50 3.22 -11.76
N ASN A 198 -0.43 4.17 -11.80
CA ASN A 198 -0.50 5.15 -12.88
C ASN A 198 0.65 6.18 -12.75
N ALA A 199 1.19 6.67 -13.85
CA ALA A 199 2.12 7.79 -13.84
C ALA A 199 1.47 9.15 -13.48
N ARG A 200 0.11 9.20 -13.45
CA ARG A 200 -0.67 10.38 -13.07
C ARG A 200 -1.33 10.17 -11.72
N SER A 201 -1.77 11.27 -11.10
CA SER A 201 -2.43 11.27 -9.79
C SER A 201 -3.83 10.64 -9.77
N GLU A 202 -4.48 10.52 -10.93
CA GLU A 202 -5.84 10.00 -11.02
C GLU A 202 -5.85 8.49 -11.33
N ASP A 203 -6.85 7.79 -10.79
CA ASP A 203 -7.12 6.40 -11.14
C ASP A 203 -7.57 6.29 -12.60
N MET A 204 -7.10 5.26 -13.27
CA MET A 204 -7.45 4.99 -14.66
C MET A 204 -8.09 3.62 -14.80
N THR A 205 -9.30 3.57 -15.36
CA THR A 205 -9.95 2.31 -15.72
C THR A 205 -9.36 1.78 -17.03
N VAL A 206 -8.90 0.52 -17.02
CA VAL A 206 -8.17 -0.10 -18.12
C VAL A 206 -8.70 -1.49 -18.47
N ASN A 207 -8.40 -1.94 -19.70
CA ASN A 207 -8.68 -3.29 -20.15
C ASN A 207 -7.39 -4.07 -20.41
N PRO A 208 -6.88 -4.84 -19.44
CA PRO A 208 -5.65 -5.63 -19.60
C PRO A 208 -5.86 -6.90 -20.44
N THR A 209 -7.10 -7.28 -20.74
CA THR A 209 -7.45 -8.48 -21.53
C THR A 209 -7.64 -8.18 -23.02
N LYS A 210 -7.32 -6.96 -23.46
CA LYS A 210 -7.54 -6.52 -24.84
C LYS A 210 -6.61 -7.25 -25.81
N GLU A 211 -7.17 -8.09 -26.65
CA GLU A 211 -6.44 -8.78 -27.72
C GLU A 211 -6.21 -7.89 -28.94
N LYS A 212 -5.17 -8.22 -29.71
CA LYS A 212 -4.91 -7.60 -31.01
C LYS A 212 -6.01 -8.03 -31.97
N LYS A 213 -6.79 -7.09 -32.49
CA LYS A 213 -7.73 -7.40 -33.57
C LYS A 213 -6.93 -7.77 -34.82
N LEU A 214 -7.18 -8.97 -35.35
CA LEU A 214 -6.63 -9.40 -36.64
C LEU A 214 -7.25 -8.54 -37.75
N THR A 215 -6.53 -7.49 -38.16
CA THR A 215 -6.91 -6.66 -39.30
C THR A 215 -5.99 -7.00 -40.47
N ASN A 216 -6.56 -7.56 -41.54
CA ASN A 216 -6.01 -7.82 -42.87
C ASN A 216 -4.66 -8.56 -42.99
N MET A 217 -4.66 -9.59 -43.87
CA MET A 217 -3.52 -10.45 -44.22
C MET A 217 -2.24 -9.71 -44.65
N ARG A 218 -2.29 -8.45 -45.02
CA ARG A 218 -1.12 -7.67 -45.46
C ARG A 218 -0.23 -7.13 -44.30
N ALA A 219 -0.70 -7.17 -43.05
CA ALA A 219 0.04 -6.69 -41.87
C ALA A 219 0.65 -7.82 -41.04
N SER A 220 0.53 -9.08 -41.47
CA SER A 220 1.02 -10.26 -40.72
C SER A 220 2.55 -10.36 -40.66
N GLY A 221 3.29 -9.55 -41.46
CA GLY A 221 4.75 -9.53 -41.46
C GLY A 221 5.43 -8.58 -40.47
N SER A 222 4.68 -7.81 -39.69
CA SER A 222 5.23 -6.89 -38.69
C SER A 222 4.76 -7.21 -37.26
N ASP A 223 4.83 -8.48 -36.86
CA ASP A 223 4.68 -8.84 -35.46
C ASP A 223 5.94 -8.35 -34.71
N ARG A 224 5.86 -7.12 -34.18
CA ARG A 224 6.85 -6.64 -33.21
C ARG A 224 6.77 -7.57 -32.00
N ASN A 225 7.90 -8.14 -31.63
CA ASN A 225 8.04 -8.79 -30.35
C ASN A 225 7.68 -7.79 -29.24
N ILE A 226 6.63 -8.09 -28.51
CA ILE A 226 6.22 -7.27 -27.36
C ILE A 226 7.19 -7.56 -26.23
N LEU A 227 7.97 -6.55 -25.85
CA LEU A 227 8.87 -6.62 -24.69
C LEU A 227 8.19 -5.91 -23.53
N LEU A 228 7.73 -6.70 -22.56
CA LEU A 228 7.14 -6.17 -21.32
C LEU A 228 8.23 -6.01 -20.26
N LYS A 229 8.16 -4.91 -19.52
CA LYS A 229 8.94 -4.74 -18.29
C LYS A 229 8.45 -5.76 -17.24
N PRO A 230 9.36 -6.30 -16.41
CA PRO A 230 8.94 -7.15 -15.29
C PRO A 230 7.92 -6.43 -14.40
N PRO A 231 6.84 -7.09 -13.97
CA PRO A 231 5.87 -6.49 -13.08
C PRO A 231 6.47 -6.23 -11.71
N ARG A 232 6.07 -5.12 -11.07
CA ARG A 232 6.39 -4.84 -9.68
C ARG A 232 5.60 -5.80 -8.78
N ARG A 233 6.28 -6.77 -8.19
CA ARG A 233 5.70 -7.67 -7.19
C ARG A 233 5.88 -7.07 -5.81
N MET A 234 4.82 -6.99 -5.02
CA MET A 234 4.83 -6.46 -3.67
C MET A 234 4.78 -7.58 -2.65
N SER A 235 5.58 -7.47 -1.60
CA SER A 235 5.38 -8.23 -0.37
C SER A 235 4.07 -7.82 0.29
N LEU A 236 3.59 -8.61 1.26
CA LEU A 236 2.39 -8.26 2.02
C LEU A 236 2.54 -6.91 2.75
N GLU A 237 3.69 -6.66 3.35
CA GLU A 237 3.98 -5.42 4.06
C GLU A 237 3.94 -4.23 3.11
N GLU A 238 4.62 -4.32 1.96
CA GLU A 238 4.57 -3.28 0.92
C GLU A 238 3.16 -3.03 0.39
N ALA A 239 2.37 -4.09 0.18
CA ALA A 239 1.00 -3.97 -0.29
C ALA A 239 0.12 -3.22 0.73
N LEU A 240 0.25 -3.53 2.03
CA LEU A 240 -0.47 -2.85 3.11
C LEU A 240 -0.05 -1.39 3.28
N GLU A 241 1.23 -1.06 3.04
CA GLU A 241 1.72 0.32 3.03
C GLU A 241 1.28 1.11 1.80
N TYR A 242 1.03 0.41 0.68
CA TYR A 242 0.74 1.00 -0.61
C TYR A 242 -0.71 1.44 -0.77
N ILE A 243 -1.68 0.67 -0.25
CA ILE A 243 -3.11 0.89 -0.48
C ILE A 243 -3.64 2.19 0.14
N GLU A 244 -4.68 2.75 -0.49
CA GLU A 244 -5.44 3.89 0.00
C GLU A 244 -6.74 3.46 0.70
N ASP A 245 -7.47 4.42 1.30
CA ASP A 245 -8.67 4.14 2.13
C ASP A 245 -9.82 3.47 1.38
N ASP A 246 -9.85 3.58 0.06
CA ASP A 246 -10.84 2.95 -0.84
C ASP A 246 -10.35 1.63 -1.46
N GLU A 247 -9.23 1.11 -0.96
CA GLU A 247 -8.56 -0.08 -1.49
C GLU A 247 -8.41 -1.19 -0.43
N LEU A 248 -8.26 -2.42 -0.88
CA LEU A 248 -8.01 -3.60 -0.06
C LEU A 248 -6.86 -4.42 -0.64
N VAL A 249 -6.15 -5.10 0.23
CA VAL A 249 -5.24 -6.19 -0.11
C VAL A 249 -6.00 -7.50 0.01
N GLU A 250 -6.13 -8.23 -1.08
CA GLU A 250 -6.59 -9.63 -1.06
C GLU A 250 -5.41 -10.55 -0.82
N VAL A 251 -5.50 -11.32 0.24
CA VAL A 251 -4.48 -12.28 0.65
C VAL A 251 -5.06 -13.67 0.50
N THR A 252 -4.51 -14.44 -0.43
CA THR A 252 -4.83 -15.85 -0.63
C THR A 252 -3.57 -16.70 -0.47
N PRO A 253 -3.67 -18.02 -0.25
CA PRO A 253 -2.50 -18.89 -0.20
C PRO A 253 -1.58 -18.77 -1.42
N ALA A 254 -2.17 -18.56 -2.60
CA ALA A 254 -1.45 -18.54 -3.87
C ALA A 254 -0.89 -17.16 -4.22
N VAL A 255 -1.64 -16.06 -3.93
CA VAL A 255 -1.32 -14.74 -4.47
C VAL A 255 -1.79 -13.62 -3.53
N ILE A 256 -1.07 -12.49 -3.57
CA ILE A 256 -1.47 -11.21 -2.98
C ILE A 256 -1.88 -10.30 -4.13
N ARG A 257 -3.08 -9.71 -4.05
CA ARG A 257 -3.64 -8.80 -5.05
C ARG A 257 -4.15 -7.53 -4.39
N LEU A 258 -4.22 -6.46 -5.16
CA LEU A 258 -4.83 -5.20 -4.72
C LEU A 258 -6.14 -5.01 -5.46
N ARG A 259 -7.14 -4.45 -4.79
CA ARG A 259 -8.42 -4.13 -5.41
C ARG A 259 -9.09 -2.91 -4.78
N LYS A 260 -10.02 -2.32 -5.51
CA LYS A 260 -10.92 -1.32 -4.93
C LYS A 260 -11.96 -1.98 -4.02
N ILE A 261 -12.43 -1.25 -3.00
CA ILE A 261 -13.55 -1.72 -2.14
C ILE A 261 -14.81 -1.87 -2.99
N LEU A 262 -15.12 -0.84 -3.80
CA LEU A 262 -16.20 -0.88 -4.78
C LEU A 262 -15.66 -1.41 -6.10
N LEU A 263 -16.02 -2.62 -6.47
CA LEU A 263 -15.50 -3.27 -7.67
C LEU A 263 -16.02 -2.61 -8.94
N SER A 264 -17.32 -2.29 -8.98
CA SER A 264 -17.94 -1.69 -10.16
C SER A 264 -17.48 -0.24 -10.40
N GLU A 265 -17.06 0.06 -11.62
CA GLU A 265 -16.72 1.44 -12.03
C GLU A 265 -17.90 2.39 -11.85
N HIS A 266 -19.12 1.93 -12.13
CA HIS A 266 -20.32 2.73 -11.98
C HIS A 266 -20.51 3.17 -10.52
N GLU A 267 -20.35 2.27 -9.57
CA GLU A 267 -20.46 2.59 -8.13
C GLU A 267 -19.38 3.57 -7.68
N ARG A 268 -18.13 3.36 -8.10
CA ARG A 268 -17.03 4.29 -7.81
C ARG A 268 -17.33 5.70 -8.31
N ARG A 269 -17.81 5.85 -9.57
CA ARG A 269 -18.20 7.14 -10.14
C ARG A 269 -19.37 7.78 -9.41
N LYS A 270 -20.36 6.98 -8.98
CA LYS A 270 -21.51 7.48 -8.20
C LYS A 270 -21.05 8.06 -6.87
N VAL A 271 -20.18 7.36 -6.14
CA VAL A 271 -19.63 7.84 -4.85
C VAL A 271 -18.76 9.06 -5.04
N ALA A 272 -17.92 9.13 -6.09
CA ALA A 272 -17.09 10.28 -6.37
C ALA A 272 -17.95 11.56 -6.63
N ARG A 273 -19.05 11.44 -7.39
CA ARG A 273 -19.98 12.55 -7.64
C ARG A 273 -20.75 13.01 -6.39
N ALA A 274 -20.94 12.12 -5.42
CA ALA A 274 -21.66 12.46 -4.18
C ALA A 274 -20.76 13.17 -3.15
N LYS A 275 -19.43 13.14 -3.34
CA LYS A 275 -18.44 13.78 -2.46
C LYS A 275 -17.94 15.14 -2.97
N GLY A 276 -18.13 15.45 -4.24
CA GLY A 276 -17.82 16.76 -4.85
C GLY A 276 -19.07 17.61 -4.97
#